data_2075d484069d9f6054d71e0150d52847
#
_entry.id   2075d484069d9f6054d71e0150d52847
#
_cell.length_a   1.000
_cell.length_b   1.000
_cell.length_c   1.000
_cell.angle_alpha   90.00
_cell.angle_beta   90.00
_cell.angle_gamma   90.00
#
_symmetry.space_group_name_H-M   'P 1'
#
loop_
_entity.id
_entity.type
_entity.pdbx_description
1 polymer ?
#
loop_
_entity_poly.entity_id
_entity_poly.type
_entity_poly.pdbx_seq_one_letter_code
_entity_poly.pdbx_strand_id
1 'polypeptide(L)'
;GIPYGIKDNYSTKGILSTGSSNTLKDYVPFFTATAISNLEKAGAIAVNKTVMDEFGMGGTGTTGHTGIVRNPWDKARMCAGSSAGSAAAVAAGVYPYATGSDTGDSIRKPAAYCGIVGYKPTYGMISRYGLFPFASSLDHCGVLSRCVEDAAIVVDNMKGIDKNDMTSWDSKDIHLYDSLTGDVKGKKLCYIKEICDINMYPHASNELKEHLANFMKAIDKCRELGMDVEEVSVDEKLLTALPSVYVVISCAEATSNMSNLTGIIFGPRGKGDNYIEMMKNYRTE
;
A
#
# COMPACT_ATOMS: atom_id res chain seq x y z
N GLY A 1 17.77 4.58 -15.50
CA GLY A 1 18.52 4.66 -14.28
C GLY A 1 17.92 5.50 -13.17
N ILE A 2 16.59 5.33 -12.85
CA ILE A 2 15.94 6.08 -11.74
C ILE A 2 16.00 5.22 -10.48
N PRO A 3 16.59 5.72 -9.36
CA PRO A 3 16.66 4.99 -8.10
C PRO A 3 15.31 4.95 -7.40
N TYR A 4 14.97 3.82 -6.75
CA TYR A 4 13.73 3.68 -5.99
C TYR A 4 13.85 2.70 -4.82
N GLY A 5 12.92 2.82 -3.86
CA GLY A 5 12.77 1.90 -2.75
C GLY A 5 11.71 0.83 -3.00
N ILE A 6 11.98 -0.40 -2.56
CA ILE A 6 11.03 -1.51 -2.68
C ILE A 6 10.42 -1.80 -1.30
N LYS A 7 9.09 -1.75 -1.15
CA LYS A 7 8.45 -2.21 0.08
C LYS A 7 8.83 -3.66 0.37
N ASP A 8 9.12 -3.98 1.62
CA ASP A 8 9.78 -5.24 1.98
C ASP A 8 8.91 -6.51 1.82
N ASN A 9 7.68 -6.37 1.38
CA ASN A 9 6.81 -7.50 1.01
C ASN A 9 6.84 -7.88 -0.49
N TYR A 10 7.68 -7.26 -1.30
CA TYR A 10 7.92 -7.71 -2.67
C TYR A 10 9.12 -8.66 -2.70
N SER A 11 8.91 -9.89 -3.15
CA SER A 11 10.00 -10.84 -3.41
C SER A 11 10.99 -10.23 -4.40
N THR A 12 12.27 -10.23 -4.02
CA THR A 12 13.36 -9.73 -4.87
C THR A 12 14.47 -10.76 -4.88
N LYS A 13 14.74 -11.37 -6.03
CA LYS A 13 15.70 -12.48 -6.17
C LYS A 13 17.08 -12.10 -5.63
N GLY A 14 17.57 -12.93 -4.72
CA GLY A 14 18.91 -12.76 -4.14
C GLY A 14 19.02 -11.62 -3.13
N ILE A 15 17.92 -10.93 -2.80
CA ILE A 15 17.89 -9.83 -1.83
C ILE A 15 16.96 -10.21 -0.68
N LEU A 16 17.44 -10.06 0.55
CA LEU A 16 16.66 -10.31 1.75
C LEU A 16 15.29 -9.62 1.69
N SER A 17 14.22 -10.36 1.91
CA SER A 17 12.83 -9.88 1.84
C SER A 17 12.06 -10.46 3.03
N THR A 18 11.87 -9.65 4.07
CA THR A 18 11.41 -10.14 5.37
C THR A 18 9.94 -9.86 5.66
N GLY A 19 9.29 -8.98 4.88
CA GLY A 19 7.99 -8.44 5.24
C GLY A 19 8.03 -7.65 6.55
N SER A 20 9.20 -7.14 6.93
CA SER A 20 9.52 -6.52 8.22
C SER A 20 9.17 -7.41 9.43
N SER A 21 9.32 -8.73 9.27
CA SER A 21 9.09 -9.75 10.32
C SER A 21 10.36 -10.51 10.67
N ASN A 22 10.55 -10.78 11.95
CA ASN A 22 11.59 -11.71 12.44
C ASN A 22 11.37 -13.14 11.92
N THR A 23 10.15 -13.51 11.62
CA THR A 23 9.78 -14.81 11.06
C THR A 23 10.52 -15.11 9.76
N LEU A 24 10.74 -14.10 8.93
CA LEU A 24 11.44 -14.21 7.64
C LEU A 24 12.80 -13.50 7.64
N LYS A 25 13.42 -13.29 8.79
CA LYS A 25 14.68 -12.53 8.93
C LYS A 25 15.83 -12.98 8.03
N ASP A 26 15.82 -14.24 7.62
CA ASP A 26 16.86 -14.86 6.78
C ASP A 26 16.33 -15.26 5.39
N TYR A 27 15.10 -14.85 5.04
CA TYR A 27 14.46 -15.27 3.79
C TYR A 27 14.98 -14.47 2.60
N VAL A 28 15.62 -15.16 1.67
CA VAL A 28 16.09 -14.63 0.39
C VAL A 28 15.31 -15.28 -0.74
N PRO A 29 14.44 -14.57 -1.46
CA PRO A 29 13.67 -15.12 -2.57
C PRO A 29 14.55 -15.62 -3.71
N PHE A 30 14.13 -16.69 -4.37
CA PHE A 30 14.78 -17.23 -5.58
C PHE A 30 14.21 -16.65 -6.87
N PHE A 31 13.19 -15.78 -6.78
CA PHE A 31 12.53 -15.09 -7.90
C PHE A 31 12.21 -13.64 -7.52
N THR A 32 11.95 -12.82 -8.53
CA THR A 32 11.55 -11.42 -8.38
C THR A 32 10.06 -11.26 -8.70
N ALA A 33 9.34 -10.49 -7.90
CA ALA A 33 7.94 -10.13 -8.15
C ALA A 33 7.78 -9.47 -9.52
N THR A 34 6.71 -9.80 -10.23
CA THR A 34 6.48 -9.30 -11.61
C THR A 34 6.51 -7.78 -11.67
N ALA A 35 5.86 -7.09 -10.74
CA ALA A 35 5.87 -5.62 -10.68
C ALA A 35 7.29 -5.03 -10.59
N ILE A 36 8.16 -5.65 -9.79
CA ILE A 36 9.55 -5.23 -9.63
C ILE A 36 10.37 -5.56 -10.89
N SER A 37 10.21 -6.77 -11.44
CA SER A 37 10.87 -7.18 -12.67
C SER A 37 10.53 -6.27 -13.85
N ASN A 38 9.29 -5.76 -13.91
CA ASN A 38 8.90 -4.82 -14.97
C ASN A 38 9.59 -3.46 -14.81
N LEU A 39 9.73 -2.95 -13.58
CA LEU A 39 10.50 -1.73 -13.31
C LEU A 39 11.99 -1.90 -13.65
N GLU A 40 12.59 -3.04 -13.31
CA GLU A 40 13.99 -3.35 -13.68
C GLU A 40 14.18 -3.39 -15.19
N LYS A 41 13.26 -4.01 -15.94
CA LYS A 41 13.27 -4.02 -17.41
C LYS A 41 13.14 -2.61 -18.01
N ALA A 42 12.38 -1.72 -17.35
CA ALA A 42 12.28 -0.31 -17.73
C ALA A 42 13.54 0.51 -17.36
N GLY A 43 14.54 -0.11 -16.72
CA GLY A 43 15.81 0.51 -16.35
C GLY A 43 15.79 1.23 -14.99
N ALA A 44 14.80 0.99 -14.15
CA ALA A 44 14.80 1.47 -12.77
C ALA A 44 15.83 0.72 -11.91
N ILE A 45 16.37 1.40 -10.90
CA ILE A 45 17.43 0.86 -10.04
C ILE A 45 16.89 0.70 -8.60
N ALA A 46 16.71 -0.53 -8.17
CA ALA A 46 16.36 -0.83 -6.79
C ALA A 46 17.51 -0.48 -5.84
N VAL A 47 17.27 0.39 -4.85
CA VAL A 47 18.31 0.85 -3.92
C VAL A 47 18.28 0.02 -2.63
N ASN A 48 17.11 -0.17 -2.05
CA ASN A 48 16.93 -0.90 -0.79
C ASN A 48 15.51 -1.43 -0.62
N LYS A 49 15.32 -2.25 0.42
CA LYS A 49 14.01 -2.65 0.93
C LYS A 49 13.56 -1.65 2.00
N THR A 50 12.31 -1.18 1.89
CA THR A 50 11.76 -0.19 2.83
C THR A 50 10.95 -0.86 3.92
N VAL A 51 11.13 -0.38 5.15
CA VAL A 51 10.41 -0.87 6.34
C VAL A 51 8.90 -0.70 6.17
N MET A 52 8.16 -1.68 6.67
CA MET A 52 6.70 -1.70 6.64
C MET A 52 6.16 -2.21 7.97
N ASP A 53 4.87 -2.08 8.20
CA ASP A 53 4.23 -2.85 9.26
C ASP A 53 4.29 -4.34 8.93
N GLU A 54 4.51 -5.16 9.94
CA GLU A 54 4.76 -6.59 9.79
C GLU A 54 3.73 -7.27 8.89
N PHE A 55 4.19 -7.94 7.84
CA PHE A 55 3.39 -8.59 6.78
C PHE A 55 2.30 -7.72 6.15
N GLY A 56 2.37 -6.40 6.28
CA GLY A 56 1.35 -5.49 5.78
C GLY A 56 0.09 -5.40 6.65
N MET A 57 0.06 -6.06 7.81
CA MET A 57 -1.10 -6.17 8.68
C MET A 57 -1.26 -5.04 9.70
N GLY A 58 -0.48 -3.98 9.58
CA GLY A 58 -0.57 -2.80 10.42
C GLY A 58 -0.99 -1.55 9.63
N GLY A 59 -1.10 -0.45 10.33
CA GLY A 59 -1.49 0.83 9.75
C GLY A 59 -0.80 2.05 10.37
N THR A 60 0.24 1.81 11.19
CA THR A 60 0.89 2.83 12.00
C THR A 60 2.37 3.09 11.65
N GLY A 61 3.03 2.13 11.00
CA GLY A 61 4.46 2.16 10.75
C GLY A 61 5.30 1.85 12.01
N THR A 62 4.71 1.12 12.96
CA THR A 62 5.34 0.85 14.27
C THR A 62 5.57 -0.62 14.58
N THR A 63 5.06 -1.54 13.74
CA THR A 63 5.06 -2.98 14.02
C THR A 63 6.17 -3.75 13.31
N GLY A 64 6.94 -3.10 12.45
CA GLY A 64 8.10 -3.73 11.79
C GLY A 64 9.22 -4.04 12.79
N HIS A 65 9.84 -5.24 12.66
CA HIS A 65 10.87 -5.71 13.58
C HIS A 65 12.14 -4.84 13.60
N THR A 66 12.39 -4.05 12.58
CA THR A 66 13.54 -3.14 12.48
C THR A 66 13.33 -1.80 13.18
N GLY A 67 12.13 -1.56 13.70
CA GLY A 67 11.80 -0.38 14.50
C GLY A 67 10.74 0.53 13.88
N ILE A 68 10.46 1.61 14.60
CA ILE A 68 9.41 2.56 14.27
C ILE A 68 9.86 3.50 13.15
N VAL A 69 9.02 3.66 12.14
CA VAL A 69 9.20 4.67 11.11
C VAL A 69 8.55 5.99 11.55
N ARG A 70 9.32 7.06 11.58
CA ARG A 70 8.85 8.38 12.01
C ARG A 70 8.59 9.29 10.82
N ASN A 71 7.62 10.18 10.98
CA ASN A 71 7.26 11.14 9.94
C ASN A 71 8.43 12.12 9.71
N PRO A 72 8.91 12.30 8.48
CA PRO A 72 10.03 13.19 8.21
C PRO A 72 9.74 14.68 8.47
N TRP A 73 8.47 15.07 8.44
CA TRP A 73 8.07 16.46 8.73
C TRP A 73 8.05 16.77 10.23
N ASP A 74 7.67 15.78 11.05
CA ASP A 74 7.65 15.87 12.51
C ASP A 74 7.90 14.49 13.11
N LYS A 75 9.06 14.29 13.71
CA LYS A 75 9.48 13.00 14.26
C LYS A 75 8.67 12.54 15.48
N ALA A 76 7.84 13.40 16.06
CA ALA A 76 6.89 13.04 17.11
C ALA A 76 5.61 12.40 16.54
N ARG A 77 5.37 12.55 15.24
CA ARG A 77 4.20 12.02 14.54
C ARG A 77 4.52 10.70 13.81
N MET A 78 3.49 9.87 13.61
CA MET A 78 3.60 8.64 12.84
C MET A 78 3.58 8.93 11.33
N CYS A 79 4.19 8.04 10.55
CA CYS A 79 4.04 8.00 9.08
C CYS A 79 2.73 7.39 8.63
N ALA A 80 2.01 6.72 9.53
CA ALA A 80 1.05 5.70 9.19
C ALA A 80 1.70 4.54 8.40
N GLY A 81 0.91 3.57 7.96
CA GLY A 81 1.39 2.38 7.25
C GLY A 81 0.29 1.67 6.47
N SER A 82 0.58 0.50 5.96
CA SER A 82 1.77 -0.33 6.21
C SER A 82 2.99 0.04 5.35
N SER A 83 2.90 0.89 4.32
CA SER A 83 4.03 1.30 3.47
C SER A 83 4.81 2.48 4.10
N ALA A 84 5.06 2.45 5.41
CA ALA A 84 5.62 3.56 6.17
C ALA A 84 7.01 4.00 5.69
N GLY A 85 7.95 3.05 5.54
CA GLY A 85 9.31 3.37 5.09
C GLY A 85 9.36 3.89 3.66
N SER A 86 8.47 3.39 2.78
CA SER A 86 8.33 3.92 1.42
C SER A 86 7.87 5.37 1.44
N ALA A 87 6.82 5.67 2.23
CA ALA A 87 6.29 7.03 2.34
C ALA A 87 7.31 8.00 2.95
N ALA A 88 7.94 7.62 4.05
CA ALA A 88 8.92 8.44 4.72
C ALA A 88 10.13 8.76 3.82
N ALA A 89 10.65 7.78 3.10
CA ALA A 89 11.80 7.96 2.24
C ALA A 89 11.50 8.87 1.03
N VAL A 90 10.32 8.72 0.42
CA VAL A 90 9.89 9.61 -0.68
C VAL A 90 9.66 11.02 -0.18
N ALA A 91 8.97 11.21 0.96
CA ALA A 91 8.74 12.52 1.56
C ALA A 91 10.05 13.23 1.98
N ALA A 92 11.03 12.45 2.47
CA ALA A 92 12.36 12.95 2.80
C ALA A 92 13.26 13.21 1.58
N GLY A 93 12.80 12.91 0.35
CA GLY A 93 13.56 13.14 -0.87
C GLY A 93 14.71 12.15 -1.11
N VAL A 94 14.70 10.99 -0.44
CA VAL A 94 15.73 9.95 -0.63
C VAL A 94 15.71 9.40 -2.05
N TYR A 95 14.53 9.19 -2.60
CA TYR A 95 14.31 8.83 -4.02
C TYR A 95 12.97 9.41 -4.53
N PRO A 96 12.81 9.51 -5.86
CA PRO A 96 11.61 10.12 -6.45
C PRO A 96 10.33 9.32 -6.18
N TYR A 97 10.43 7.99 -6.11
CA TYR A 97 9.30 7.11 -5.84
C TYR A 97 9.72 5.83 -5.08
N ALA A 98 8.76 5.16 -4.50
CA ALA A 98 8.91 3.84 -3.91
C ALA A 98 7.67 2.98 -4.19
N THR A 99 7.84 1.65 -4.21
CA THR A 99 6.69 0.76 -4.30
C THR A 99 5.97 0.66 -2.95
N GLY A 100 4.67 0.44 -3.01
CA GLY A 100 3.81 0.17 -1.86
C GLY A 100 2.83 -0.95 -2.15
N SER A 101 2.16 -1.45 -1.12
CA SER A 101 1.00 -2.33 -1.24
C SER A 101 -0.14 -1.80 -0.38
N ASP A 102 -1.38 -2.03 -0.81
CA ASP A 102 -2.58 -1.49 -0.20
C ASP A 102 -3.66 -2.56 -0.17
N THR A 103 -4.08 -2.91 1.03
CA THR A 103 -5.16 -3.88 1.28
C THR A 103 -6.40 -3.17 1.82
N GLY A 104 -6.21 -2.28 2.78
CA GLY A 104 -7.22 -1.36 3.30
C GLY A 104 -6.95 0.08 2.87
N ASP A 105 -5.74 0.57 3.20
CA ASP A 105 -5.33 1.95 3.01
C ASP A 105 -3.80 2.14 2.94
N SER A 106 -3.06 1.06 2.81
CA SER A 106 -1.61 1.03 3.12
C SER A 106 -0.67 1.69 2.09
N ILE A 107 -1.17 2.26 1.01
CA ILE A 107 -0.49 3.22 0.14
C ILE A 107 -1.02 4.63 0.41
N ARG A 108 -2.35 4.77 0.40
CA ARG A 108 -3.05 6.06 0.43
C ARG A 108 -2.89 6.76 1.79
N LYS A 109 -3.05 6.04 2.89
CA LYS A 109 -2.92 6.58 4.24
C LYS A 109 -1.50 7.08 4.54
N PRO A 110 -0.42 6.27 4.40
CA PRO A 110 0.91 6.79 4.65
C PRO A 110 1.31 7.93 3.70
N ALA A 111 0.83 7.93 2.45
CA ALA A 111 1.02 9.05 1.54
C ALA A 111 0.37 10.34 2.06
N ALA A 112 -0.88 10.25 2.52
CA ALA A 112 -1.61 11.39 3.10
C ALA A 112 -0.91 11.94 4.36
N TYR A 113 -0.42 11.06 5.25
CA TYR A 113 0.28 11.46 6.48
C TYR A 113 1.64 12.09 6.20
N CYS A 114 2.30 11.71 5.11
CA CYS A 114 3.60 12.23 4.71
C CYS A 114 3.52 13.36 3.66
N GLY A 115 2.32 13.76 3.23
CA GLY A 115 2.12 14.86 2.28
C GLY A 115 2.67 14.58 0.88
N ILE A 116 2.50 13.35 0.39
CA ILE A 116 2.94 12.89 -0.93
C ILE A 116 1.78 12.21 -1.70
N VAL A 117 2.01 11.85 -2.94
CA VAL A 117 1.06 11.11 -3.77
C VAL A 117 1.15 9.62 -3.45
N GLY A 118 0.01 8.99 -3.14
CA GLY A 118 -0.13 7.54 -3.01
C GLY A 118 -1.14 7.02 -4.03
N TYR A 119 -0.68 6.30 -5.03
CA TYR A 119 -1.52 5.80 -6.09
C TYR A 119 -1.75 4.28 -5.97
N LYS A 120 -2.97 3.93 -5.63
CA LYS A 120 -3.49 2.57 -5.63
C LYS A 120 -4.33 2.39 -6.91
N PRO A 121 -3.84 1.68 -7.92
CA PRO A 121 -4.58 1.47 -9.17
C PRO A 121 -5.77 0.51 -8.96
N THR A 122 -6.51 0.28 -10.02
CA THR A 122 -7.59 -0.71 -10.06
C THR A 122 -7.05 -2.10 -9.74
N TYR A 123 -7.83 -2.92 -9.02
CA TYR A 123 -7.47 -4.29 -8.67
C TYR A 123 -7.09 -5.10 -9.92
N GLY A 124 -5.96 -5.81 -9.84
CA GLY A 124 -5.44 -6.60 -10.94
C GLY A 124 -4.77 -5.81 -12.08
N MET A 125 -4.73 -4.48 -12.04
CA MET A 125 -3.98 -3.69 -13.04
C MET A 125 -2.48 -3.98 -12.98
N ILE A 126 -1.94 -4.20 -11.78
CA ILE A 126 -0.56 -4.63 -11.54
C ILE A 126 -0.60 -6.02 -10.96
N SER A 127 0.19 -6.94 -11.51
CA SER A 127 0.34 -8.30 -11.00
C SER A 127 0.81 -8.31 -9.55
N ARG A 128 0.18 -9.16 -8.73
CA ARG A 128 0.55 -9.44 -7.34
C ARG A 128 1.47 -10.64 -7.19
N TYR A 129 1.87 -11.28 -8.30
CA TYR A 129 2.81 -12.40 -8.24
C TYR A 129 4.14 -11.96 -7.61
N GLY A 130 4.49 -12.60 -6.50
CA GLY A 130 5.66 -12.27 -5.70
C GLY A 130 5.45 -11.19 -4.63
N LEU A 131 4.24 -10.65 -4.49
CA LEU A 131 3.84 -9.88 -3.33
C LEU A 131 3.48 -10.83 -2.18
N PHE A 132 3.98 -10.60 -0.97
CA PHE A 132 3.55 -11.35 0.21
C PHE A 132 2.08 -11.05 0.48
N PRO A 133 1.21 -12.06 0.50
CA PRO A 133 -0.21 -11.84 0.61
C PRO A 133 -0.62 -11.49 2.04
N PHE A 134 -1.39 -10.41 2.20
CA PHE A 134 -2.15 -10.18 3.43
C PHE A 134 -3.58 -10.71 3.25
N ALA A 135 -4.36 -10.09 2.37
CA ALA A 135 -5.69 -10.53 2.00
C ALA A 135 -5.81 -10.49 0.46
N SER A 136 -5.70 -11.65 -0.17
CA SER A 136 -5.51 -11.76 -1.62
C SER A 136 -6.66 -11.17 -2.43
N SER A 137 -7.89 -11.12 -1.89
CA SER A 137 -9.03 -10.49 -2.53
C SER A 137 -9.01 -8.96 -2.46
N LEU A 138 -8.15 -8.37 -1.62
CA LEU A 138 -8.07 -6.93 -1.34
C LEU A 138 -6.70 -6.33 -1.67
N ASP A 139 -5.65 -7.13 -1.73
CA ASP A 139 -4.28 -6.64 -1.93
C ASP A 139 -4.08 -5.98 -3.29
N HIS A 140 -3.44 -4.83 -3.29
CA HIS A 140 -3.04 -4.08 -4.47
C HIS A 140 -1.56 -3.75 -4.43
N CYS A 141 -0.90 -3.83 -5.58
CA CYS A 141 0.39 -3.18 -5.81
C CYS A 141 0.17 -1.73 -6.23
N GLY A 142 1.08 -0.84 -5.87
CA GLY A 142 1.04 0.54 -6.32
C GLY A 142 2.29 1.31 -5.90
N VAL A 143 2.21 2.63 -5.93
CA VAL A 143 3.36 3.52 -5.85
C VAL A 143 3.11 4.70 -4.93
N LEU A 144 4.19 5.17 -4.31
CA LEU A 144 4.29 6.45 -3.60
C LEU A 144 5.30 7.33 -4.33
N SER A 145 4.95 8.58 -4.59
CA SER A 145 5.78 9.55 -5.33
C SER A 145 5.51 10.97 -4.86
N ARG A 146 6.30 11.94 -5.30
CA ARG A 146 6.09 13.35 -4.93
C ARG A 146 5.11 14.08 -5.83
N CYS A 147 4.89 13.60 -7.04
CA CYS A 147 3.94 14.19 -7.98
C CYS A 147 3.12 13.09 -8.70
N VAL A 148 2.04 13.49 -9.32
CA VAL A 148 1.11 12.59 -10.04
C VAL A 148 1.75 12.02 -11.30
N GLU A 149 2.57 12.82 -11.96
CA GLU A 149 3.28 12.45 -13.18
C GLU A 149 4.22 11.27 -12.92
N ASP A 150 5.01 11.31 -11.84
CA ASP A 150 5.89 10.20 -11.44
C ASP A 150 5.08 8.94 -11.13
N ALA A 151 3.94 9.09 -10.42
CA ALA A 151 3.06 7.96 -10.13
C ALA A 151 2.52 7.31 -11.40
N ALA A 152 2.08 8.11 -12.37
CA ALA A 152 1.57 7.64 -13.65
C ALA A 152 2.64 6.88 -14.45
N ILE A 153 3.83 7.47 -14.60
CA ILE A 153 4.97 6.84 -15.30
C ILE A 153 5.33 5.49 -14.66
N VAL A 154 5.42 5.45 -13.34
CA VAL A 154 5.82 4.23 -12.62
C VAL A 154 4.76 3.13 -12.79
N VAL A 155 3.47 3.45 -12.64
CA VAL A 155 2.40 2.46 -12.79
C VAL A 155 2.28 2.00 -14.25
N ASP A 156 2.47 2.88 -15.23
CA ASP A 156 2.52 2.50 -16.65
C ASP A 156 3.61 1.45 -16.95
N ASN A 157 4.71 1.47 -16.19
CA ASN A 157 5.78 0.48 -16.31
C ASN A 157 5.59 -0.76 -15.41
N MET A 158 4.73 -0.70 -14.37
CA MET A 158 4.45 -1.85 -13.49
C MET A 158 3.31 -2.72 -14.00
N LYS A 159 2.31 -2.12 -14.67
CA LYS A 159 1.04 -2.74 -15.04
C LYS A 159 1.17 -3.80 -16.13
N GLY A 160 0.13 -4.60 -16.28
CA GLY A 160 -0.05 -5.55 -17.37
C GLY A 160 -0.47 -6.94 -16.89
N ILE A 161 -0.89 -7.75 -17.86
CA ILE A 161 -1.31 -9.12 -17.62
C ILE A 161 -0.11 -10.01 -17.25
N ASP A 162 -0.32 -10.89 -16.27
CA ASP A 162 0.65 -11.88 -15.82
C ASP A 162 -0.01 -13.26 -15.70
N LYS A 163 0.52 -14.24 -16.42
CA LYS A 163 0.04 -15.64 -16.35
C LYS A 163 0.16 -16.28 -14.97
N ASN A 164 0.98 -15.72 -14.09
CA ASN A 164 1.16 -16.20 -12.71
C ASN A 164 0.18 -15.53 -11.72
N ASP A 165 -0.57 -14.51 -12.15
CA ASP A 165 -1.63 -13.88 -11.38
C ASP A 165 -2.92 -13.84 -12.21
N MET A 166 -3.80 -14.80 -11.95
CA MET A 166 -5.07 -14.97 -12.67
C MET A 166 -6.04 -13.79 -12.49
N THR A 167 -5.78 -12.90 -11.54
CA THR A 167 -6.58 -11.68 -11.33
C THR A 167 -6.05 -10.49 -12.12
N SER A 168 -4.86 -10.61 -12.70
CA SER A 168 -4.32 -9.56 -13.56
C SER A 168 -5.07 -9.51 -14.90
N TRP A 169 -5.23 -8.31 -15.43
CA TRP A 169 -5.94 -8.10 -16.69
C TRP A 169 -5.12 -7.27 -17.69
N ASP A 170 -5.49 -7.34 -18.96
CA ASP A 170 -4.77 -6.63 -20.02
C ASP A 170 -5.08 -5.13 -19.95
N SER A 171 -4.13 -4.36 -19.49
CA SER A 171 -4.18 -2.90 -19.35
C SER A 171 -3.25 -2.18 -20.32
N LYS A 172 -2.79 -2.85 -21.38
CA LYS A 172 -1.81 -2.31 -22.34
C LYS A 172 -2.25 -1.01 -23.01
N ASP A 173 -3.55 -0.87 -23.28
CA ASP A 173 -4.11 0.30 -23.96
C ASP A 173 -4.40 1.49 -23.00
N ILE A 174 -4.11 1.33 -21.71
CA ILE A 174 -4.21 2.41 -20.72
C ILE A 174 -2.85 3.09 -20.62
N HIS A 175 -2.79 4.38 -20.94
CA HIS A 175 -1.59 5.21 -20.87
C HIS A 175 -1.85 6.32 -19.85
N LEU A 176 -1.47 6.08 -18.59
CA LEU A 176 -1.80 6.98 -17.48
C LEU A 176 -1.10 8.32 -17.64
N TYR A 177 0.19 8.30 -17.96
CA TYR A 177 0.96 9.52 -18.14
C TYR A 177 0.42 10.39 -19.28
N ASP A 178 0.11 9.79 -20.42
CA ASP A 178 -0.44 10.50 -21.59
C ASP A 178 -1.85 11.07 -21.32
N SER A 179 -2.55 10.50 -20.32
CA SER A 179 -3.87 10.96 -19.90
C SER A 179 -3.83 12.23 -19.03
N LEU A 180 -2.65 12.67 -18.60
CA LEU A 180 -2.45 13.86 -17.77
C LEU A 180 -2.41 15.12 -18.63
N THR A 181 -3.54 15.47 -19.23
CA THR A 181 -3.66 16.64 -20.14
C THR A 181 -3.72 17.98 -19.41
N GLY A 182 -3.94 17.96 -18.09
CA GLY A 182 -4.23 19.17 -17.30
C GLY A 182 -5.63 19.75 -17.53
N ASP A 183 -6.38 19.28 -18.50
CA ASP A 183 -7.76 19.71 -18.75
C ASP A 183 -8.74 18.83 -17.97
N VAL A 184 -9.40 19.45 -17.00
CA VAL A 184 -10.42 18.81 -16.17
C VAL A 184 -11.83 19.36 -16.40
N LYS A 185 -11.98 20.34 -17.32
CA LYS A 185 -13.27 20.99 -17.60
C LYS A 185 -14.30 19.97 -18.05
N GLY A 186 -15.47 19.98 -17.41
CA GLY A 186 -16.57 19.07 -17.70
C GLY A 186 -16.37 17.63 -17.23
N LYS A 187 -15.24 17.29 -16.60
CA LYS A 187 -15.09 15.99 -15.95
C LYS A 187 -15.95 15.93 -14.70
N LYS A 188 -16.62 14.79 -14.50
CA LYS A 188 -17.47 14.57 -13.31
C LYS A 188 -16.64 14.17 -12.12
N LEU A 189 -16.91 14.79 -10.97
CA LEU A 189 -16.37 14.45 -9.66
C LEU A 189 -17.52 14.31 -8.68
N CYS A 190 -17.55 13.26 -7.88
CA CYS A 190 -18.48 13.16 -6.77
C CYS A 190 -17.75 12.96 -5.44
N TYR A 191 -18.36 13.41 -4.35
CA TYR A 191 -17.91 13.14 -3.01
C TYR A 191 -19.08 12.68 -2.13
N ILE A 192 -18.77 11.83 -1.14
CA ILE A 192 -19.78 11.28 -0.23
C ILE A 192 -20.00 12.28 0.90
N LYS A 193 -21.21 12.84 1.00
CA LYS A 193 -21.50 13.90 1.97
C LYS A 193 -21.38 13.44 3.43
N GLU A 194 -21.78 12.21 3.73
CA GLU A 194 -21.73 11.66 5.09
C GLU A 194 -20.31 11.59 5.62
N ILE A 195 -19.30 11.27 4.78
CA ILE A 195 -17.89 11.26 5.18
C ILE A 195 -17.39 12.67 5.48
N CYS A 196 -17.98 13.69 4.85
CA CYS A 196 -17.62 15.08 5.06
C CYS A 196 -18.41 15.74 6.19
N ASP A 197 -19.44 15.08 6.75
CA ASP A 197 -20.22 15.61 7.87
C ASP A 197 -19.46 15.38 9.18
N ILE A 198 -19.12 16.48 9.85
CA ILE A 198 -18.44 16.45 11.15
C ILE A 198 -19.22 15.70 12.23
N ASN A 199 -20.54 15.62 12.12
CA ASN A 199 -21.40 14.90 13.05
C ASN A 199 -21.21 13.38 13.00
N MET A 200 -20.67 12.84 11.92
CA MET A 200 -20.23 11.44 11.83
C MET A 200 -19.05 11.11 12.77
N TYR A 201 -18.42 12.13 13.33
CA TYR A 201 -17.21 12.01 14.17
C TYR A 201 -17.44 12.63 15.54
N PRO A 202 -18.18 11.97 16.47
CA PRO A 202 -18.59 12.55 17.75
C PRO A 202 -17.45 13.01 18.65
N HIS A 203 -16.23 12.53 18.39
CA HIS A 203 -15.01 12.91 19.12
C HIS A 203 -13.99 13.61 18.21
N ALA A 204 -14.47 14.31 17.19
CA ALA A 204 -13.60 15.00 16.23
C ALA A 204 -12.68 16.01 16.91
N SER A 205 -11.38 15.83 16.71
CA SER A 205 -10.38 16.83 17.10
C SER A 205 -10.45 18.09 16.22
N ASN A 206 -9.79 19.15 16.66
CA ASN A 206 -9.69 20.36 15.85
C ASN A 206 -8.92 20.12 14.54
N GLU A 207 -7.93 19.24 14.59
CA GLU A 207 -7.18 18.82 13.39
C GLU A 207 -8.10 18.12 12.36
N LEU A 208 -9.01 17.26 12.81
CA LEU A 208 -9.96 16.61 11.89
C LEU A 208 -10.89 17.65 11.26
N LYS A 209 -11.38 18.63 12.03
CA LYS A 209 -12.20 19.74 11.50
C LYS A 209 -11.45 20.53 10.43
N GLU A 210 -10.17 20.81 10.67
CA GLU A 210 -9.30 21.48 9.71
C GLU A 210 -9.08 20.64 8.45
N HIS A 211 -8.87 19.33 8.60
CA HIS A 211 -8.74 18.41 7.45
C HIS A 211 -10.00 18.39 6.58
N LEU A 212 -11.18 18.30 7.18
CA LEU A 212 -12.44 18.36 6.45
C LEU A 212 -12.62 19.71 5.73
N ALA A 213 -12.29 20.82 6.40
CA ALA A 213 -12.32 22.14 5.79
C ALA A 213 -11.36 22.26 4.59
N ASN A 214 -10.16 21.71 4.70
CA ASN A 214 -9.18 21.71 3.61
C ASN A 214 -9.61 20.78 2.46
N PHE A 215 -10.25 19.64 2.76
CA PHE A 215 -10.86 18.80 1.73
C PHE A 215 -11.94 19.56 0.96
N MET A 216 -12.84 20.28 1.64
CA MET A 216 -13.88 21.09 0.98
C MET A 216 -13.31 22.20 0.12
N LYS A 217 -12.21 22.86 0.55
CA LYS A 217 -11.49 23.83 -0.30
C LYS A 217 -10.94 23.17 -1.58
N ALA A 218 -10.46 21.92 -1.50
CA ALA A 218 -10.02 21.20 -2.69
C ALA A 218 -11.19 20.88 -3.64
N ILE A 219 -12.35 20.52 -3.09
CA ILE A 219 -13.58 20.33 -3.86
C ILE A 219 -14.01 21.64 -4.55
N ASP A 220 -13.96 22.77 -3.85
CA ASP A 220 -14.26 24.09 -4.42
C ASP A 220 -13.26 24.44 -5.54
N LYS A 221 -12.00 24.10 -5.36
CA LYS A 221 -10.99 24.29 -6.41
C LYS A 221 -11.29 23.46 -7.66
N CYS A 222 -11.81 22.25 -7.52
CA CYS A 222 -12.27 21.44 -8.65
C CYS A 222 -13.43 22.14 -9.41
N ARG A 223 -14.38 22.75 -8.68
CA ARG A 223 -15.47 23.55 -9.30
C ARG A 223 -14.92 24.75 -10.06
N GLU A 224 -13.98 25.50 -9.46
CA GLU A 224 -13.33 26.64 -10.13
C GLU A 224 -12.60 26.25 -11.41
N LEU A 225 -12.03 25.04 -11.46
CA LEU A 225 -11.37 24.49 -12.65
C LEU A 225 -12.36 23.97 -13.70
N GLY A 226 -13.67 24.07 -13.45
CA GLY A 226 -14.73 23.72 -14.39
C GLY A 226 -15.13 22.24 -14.36
N MET A 227 -14.81 21.51 -13.32
CA MET A 227 -15.35 20.17 -13.10
C MET A 227 -16.84 20.23 -12.74
N ASP A 228 -17.59 19.22 -13.15
CA ASP A 228 -18.96 18.96 -12.72
C ASP A 228 -18.91 18.18 -11.41
N VAL A 229 -19.15 18.88 -10.28
CA VAL A 229 -18.98 18.31 -8.93
C VAL A 229 -20.33 18.03 -8.29
N GLU A 230 -20.60 16.76 -8.04
CA GLU A 230 -21.83 16.27 -7.41
C GLU A 230 -21.58 15.78 -5.98
N GLU A 231 -22.51 16.08 -5.09
CA GLU A 231 -22.61 15.49 -3.77
C GLU A 231 -23.45 14.21 -3.86
N VAL A 232 -22.92 13.08 -3.38
CA VAL A 232 -23.63 11.80 -3.37
C VAL A 232 -23.83 11.32 -1.94
N SER A 233 -24.93 10.61 -1.69
CA SER A 233 -25.27 10.05 -0.40
C SER A 233 -25.09 8.53 -0.40
N VAL A 234 -24.51 7.99 0.67
CA VAL A 234 -24.36 6.56 0.92
C VAL A 234 -25.00 6.24 2.27
N ASP A 235 -25.68 5.10 2.35
CA ASP A 235 -26.31 4.66 3.62
C ASP A 235 -25.28 4.63 4.75
N GLU A 236 -25.52 5.39 5.81
CA GLU A 236 -24.65 5.48 7.00
C GLU A 236 -24.36 4.12 7.63
N LYS A 237 -25.31 3.17 7.54
CA LYS A 237 -25.11 1.81 8.06
C LYS A 237 -24.03 1.07 7.29
N LEU A 238 -23.95 1.27 5.97
CA LEU A 238 -22.89 0.70 5.16
C LEU A 238 -21.53 1.30 5.51
N LEU A 239 -21.47 2.63 5.66
CA LEU A 239 -20.23 3.33 6.05
C LEU A 239 -19.76 2.88 7.44
N THR A 240 -20.69 2.76 8.40
CA THR A 240 -20.37 2.31 9.77
C THR A 240 -19.94 0.84 9.82
N ALA A 241 -20.52 -0.03 8.97
CA ALA A 241 -20.16 -1.44 8.92
C ALA A 241 -18.81 -1.71 8.23
N LEU A 242 -18.39 -0.83 7.33
CA LEU A 242 -17.23 -1.05 6.45
C LEU A 242 -15.94 -1.43 7.19
N PRO A 243 -15.52 -0.75 8.28
CA PRO A 243 -14.31 -1.15 9.01
C PRO A 243 -14.38 -2.57 9.57
N SER A 244 -15.53 -2.96 10.13
CA SER A 244 -15.74 -4.30 10.68
C SER A 244 -15.73 -5.38 9.59
N VAL A 245 -16.39 -5.12 8.47
CA VAL A 245 -16.39 -6.02 7.29
C VAL A 245 -14.97 -6.20 6.77
N TYR A 246 -14.22 -5.12 6.62
CA TYR A 246 -12.81 -5.17 6.22
C TYR A 246 -11.98 -6.06 7.17
N VAL A 247 -12.09 -5.85 8.47
CA VAL A 247 -11.34 -6.63 9.47
C VAL A 247 -11.68 -8.11 9.39
N VAL A 248 -12.97 -8.47 9.29
CA VAL A 248 -13.40 -9.87 9.21
C VAL A 248 -12.83 -10.55 7.96
N ILE A 249 -12.96 -9.94 6.79
CA ILE A 249 -12.47 -10.51 5.53
C ILE A 249 -10.94 -10.61 5.56
N SER A 250 -10.26 -9.52 5.88
CA SER A 250 -8.79 -9.48 5.84
C SER A 250 -8.14 -10.42 6.85
N CYS A 251 -8.67 -10.53 8.07
CA CYS A 251 -8.17 -11.46 9.08
C CYS A 251 -8.43 -12.92 8.72
N ALA A 252 -9.58 -13.23 8.11
CA ALA A 252 -9.89 -14.58 7.65
C ALA A 252 -8.91 -15.02 6.55
N GLU A 253 -8.67 -14.17 5.55
CA GLU A 253 -7.71 -14.45 4.48
C GLU A 253 -6.27 -14.48 4.99
N ALA A 254 -5.88 -13.55 5.89
CA ALA A 254 -4.57 -13.55 6.52
C ALA A 254 -4.28 -14.86 7.27
N THR A 255 -5.27 -15.39 7.99
CA THR A 255 -5.12 -16.68 8.71
C THR A 255 -4.76 -17.80 7.73
N SER A 256 -5.41 -17.84 6.58
CA SER A 256 -5.11 -18.81 5.52
C SER A 256 -3.72 -18.56 4.90
N ASN A 257 -3.44 -17.31 4.51
CA ASN A 257 -2.21 -16.94 3.83
C ASN A 257 -0.97 -17.14 4.73
N MET A 258 -1.08 -16.83 6.03
CA MET A 258 0.01 -16.99 7.00
C MET A 258 0.14 -18.45 7.52
N SER A 259 -0.74 -19.35 7.11
CA SER A 259 -0.63 -20.78 7.49
C SER A 259 0.67 -21.44 7.01
N ASN A 260 1.33 -20.87 6.01
CA ASN A 260 2.63 -21.30 5.49
C ASN A 260 3.81 -21.02 6.44
N LEU A 261 3.63 -20.11 7.41
CA LEU A 261 4.63 -19.75 8.40
C LEU A 261 4.62 -20.79 9.51
N THR A 262 5.26 -21.92 9.28
CA THR A 262 5.22 -23.10 10.15
C THR A 262 6.57 -23.45 10.75
N GLY A 263 7.65 -22.76 10.36
CA GLY A 263 9.01 -23.13 10.70
C GLY A 263 9.51 -24.39 9.98
N ILE A 264 8.75 -24.90 8.99
CA ILE A 264 9.15 -26.03 8.13
C ILE A 264 9.49 -25.55 6.73
N ILE A 265 8.58 -24.82 6.10
CA ILE A 265 8.76 -24.25 4.75
C ILE A 265 9.27 -22.81 4.86
N PHE A 266 8.64 -22.01 5.69
CA PHE A 266 9.00 -20.62 5.95
C PHE A 266 9.13 -20.36 7.45
N GLY A 267 10.08 -19.50 7.81
CA GLY A 267 10.39 -19.13 9.18
C GLY A 267 11.49 -19.98 9.82
N PRO A 268 11.99 -19.56 10.99
CA PRO A 268 12.97 -20.33 11.76
C PRO A 268 12.42 -21.70 12.15
N ARG A 269 13.27 -22.71 12.10
CA ARG A 269 12.85 -24.07 12.43
C ARG A 269 12.61 -24.21 13.94
N GLY A 270 11.39 -24.55 14.33
CA GLY A 270 11.06 -24.86 15.73
C GLY A 270 11.76 -26.09 16.23
N LYS A 271 11.97 -26.21 17.57
CA LYS A 271 12.52 -27.39 18.22
C LYS A 271 11.44 -28.47 18.36
N GLY A 272 11.79 -29.73 18.21
CA GLY A 272 10.88 -30.87 18.39
C GLY A 272 11.36 -32.14 17.73
N ASP A 273 10.89 -33.28 18.21
CA ASP A 273 11.27 -34.61 17.70
C ASP A 273 10.45 -35.01 16.46
N ASN A 274 9.37 -34.32 16.20
CA ASN A 274 8.51 -34.51 15.02
C ASN A 274 7.98 -33.17 14.49
N TYR A 275 7.44 -33.21 13.27
CA TYR A 275 6.98 -31.97 12.59
C TYR A 275 5.85 -31.25 13.34
N ILE A 276 4.98 -31.95 14.07
CA ILE A 276 3.89 -31.35 14.83
C ILE A 276 4.44 -30.54 16.01
N GLU A 277 5.38 -31.11 16.75
CA GLU A 277 6.05 -30.39 17.84
C GLU A 277 6.84 -29.20 17.34
N MET A 278 7.58 -29.38 16.24
CA MET A 278 8.32 -28.27 15.61
C MET A 278 7.40 -27.11 15.23
N MET A 279 6.24 -27.39 14.61
CA MET A 279 5.26 -26.38 14.26
C MET A 279 4.63 -25.70 15.47
N LYS A 280 4.28 -26.47 16.51
CA LYS A 280 3.74 -25.95 17.77
C LYS A 280 4.74 -25.01 18.45
N ASN A 281 5.96 -25.46 18.63
CA ASN A 281 7.00 -24.69 19.31
C ASN A 281 7.36 -23.42 18.55
N TYR A 282 7.48 -23.50 17.20
CA TYR A 282 7.67 -22.32 16.36
C TYR A 282 6.58 -21.25 16.53
N ARG A 283 5.33 -21.67 16.73
CA ARG A 283 4.20 -20.72 16.90
C ARG A 283 4.07 -20.20 18.33
N THR A 284 4.80 -20.77 19.27
CA THR A 284 4.76 -20.39 20.68
C THR A 284 5.94 -19.48 21.06
N GLU A 285 7.06 -19.62 20.35
CA GLU A 285 8.25 -18.77 20.47
C GLU A 285 8.07 -17.41 19.76
#